data_2035b29b3b17e6012099707588492f68
#
_entry.id   2035b29b3b17e6012099707588492f68
#
_cell.length_a   1.000
_cell.length_b   1.000
_cell.length_c   1.000
_cell.angle_alpha   90.00
_cell.angle_beta   90.00
_cell.angle_gamma   90.00
#
_symmetry.space_group_name_H-M   'P 1'
#
loop_
_entity.id
_entity.type
_entity.pdbx_description
1 polymer ?
#
loop_
_entity_poly.entity_id
_entity_poly.type
_entity_poly.pdbx_seq_one_letter_code
_entity_poly.pdbx_strand_id
1 'polypeptide(L)'
;MEKNKVIIPTHIHHCAQLITGFLMLREQGWDIELVNRADDRHFTYHGLPCLFAEYRGKTLFYDVWDGYQDPPDMLKAMEVCDFYFKRSFSPEKNESVFGENADKVYPLGFNYYVTHRKNPVDEPLWKAMLRPFQGKTPARYFVPEVFEGDGRAPVHQPPKILFLARLWGREAWLEGDPANDEREEISRTRIEIIRSLRNAYGENFVGGINDCPLSRQLAPDLIVPRELTERRHYLRAVHASDICIGSTGLHGSIGGKSGEYVAAAKAIVHEAFHYQVTGDFREGVNYLSFRTAQECVDAVGHLVEHPAEIAAMKQANAAYYQQYLRPDRLIANSLAVVDKALDD
;
A
#
# COMPACT_ATOMS: atom_id res chain seq x y z
N MET A 1 29.18 2.59 20.07
CA MET A 1 27.97 3.11 19.43
C MET A 1 26.81 2.21 19.82
N GLU A 2 25.71 2.75 20.28
CA GLU A 2 24.51 1.97 20.51
C GLU A 2 24.02 1.40 19.17
N LYS A 3 23.62 0.12 19.19
CA LYS A 3 23.05 -0.53 18.01
C LYS A 3 21.69 0.10 17.68
N ASN A 4 21.44 0.33 16.39
CA ASN A 4 20.10 0.71 15.96
C ASN A 4 19.16 -0.47 16.20
N LYS A 5 18.02 -0.22 16.83
CA LYS A 5 17.06 -1.27 17.15
C LYS A 5 15.73 -1.05 16.45
N VAL A 6 15.12 -2.13 16.01
CA VAL A 6 13.76 -2.13 15.46
C VAL A 6 12.90 -3.00 16.33
N ILE A 7 11.91 -2.40 16.97
CA ILE A 7 11.01 -3.08 17.91
C ILE A 7 9.70 -3.39 17.18
N ILE A 8 9.36 -4.66 17.09
CA ILE A 8 8.15 -5.17 16.44
C ILE A 8 7.12 -5.48 17.53
N PRO A 9 6.11 -4.60 17.73
CA PRO A 9 5.16 -4.74 18.83
C PRO A 9 4.04 -5.74 18.55
N THR A 10 3.74 -6.03 17.27
CA THR A 10 2.57 -6.82 16.88
C THR A 10 2.84 -7.69 15.64
N HIS A 11 2.08 -8.77 15.46
CA HIS A 11 2.08 -9.62 14.27
C HIS A 11 1.22 -9.04 13.13
N ILE A 12 1.31 -7.75 12.86
CA ILE A 12 0.45 -7.09 11.87
C ILE A 12 1.12 -7.10 10.50
N HIS A 13 0.44 -7.66 9.51
CA HIS A 13 0.90 -7.74 8.12
C HIS A 13 1.21 -6.37 7.49
N HIS A 14 0.56 -5.31 7.94
CA HIS A 14 0.80 -3.95 7.43
C HIS A 14 2.22 -3.44 7.71
N CYS A 15 2.92 -3.98 8.72
CA CYS A 15 4.31 -3.63 9.03
C CYS A 15 5.34 -4.45 8.22
N ALA A 16 4.90 -5.41 7.41
CA ALA A 16 5.81 -6.32 6.68
C ALA A 16 6.77 -5.57 5.75
N GLN A 17 6.31 -4.53 5.06
CA GLN A 17 7.16 -3.70 4.19
C GLN A 17 8.28 -3.01 4.98
N LEU A 18 7.96 -2.44 6.14
CA LEU A 18 8.94 -1.75 7.00
C LEU A 18 9.99 -2.73 7.52
N ILE A 19 9.53 -3.87 8.06
CA ILE A 19 10.43 -4.94 8.54
C ILE A 19 11.33 -5.42 7.39
N THR A 20 10.77 -5.57 6.19
CA THR A 20 11.53 -5.92 4.98
C THR A 20 12.60 -4.89 4.68
N GLY A 21 12.28 -3.61 4.74
CA GLY A 21 13.24 -2.53 4.52
C GLY A 21 14.41 -2.57 5.49
N PHE A 22 14.14 -2.72 6.79
CA PHE A 22 15.19 -2.85 7.80
C PHE A 22 16.04 -4.12 7.60
N LEU A 23 15.44 -5.24 7.21
CA LEU A 23 16.17 -6.46 6.92
C LEU A 23 17.07 -6.32 5.68
N MET A 24 16.60 -5.64 4.64
CA MET A 24 17.41 -5.35 3.45
C MET A 24 18.58 -4.41 3.78
N LEU A 25 18.38 -3.36 4.59
CA LEU A 25 19.48 -2.50 5.05
C LEU A 25 20.50 -3.28 5.88
N ARG A 26 20.04 -4.18 6.75
CA ARG A 26 20.94 -5.06 7.50
C ARG A 26 21.77 -5.95 6.58
N GLU A 27 21.20 -6.48 5.50
CA GLU A 27 21.95 -7.25 4.48
C GLU A 27 22.94 -6.39 3.69
N GLN A 28 22.71 -5.07 3.62
CA GLN A 28 23.62 -4.09 3.04
C GLN A 28 24.72 -3.63 4.05
N GLY A 29 24.76 -4.21 5.25
CA GLY A 29 25.81 -3.96 6.25
C GLY A 29 25.44 -2.93 7.33
N TRP A 30 24.19 -2.47 7.40
CA TRP A 30 23.75 -1.60 8.49
C TRP A 30 23.67 -2.39 9.80
N ASP A 31 24.17 -1.80 10.91
CA ASP A 31 24.05 -2.41 12.24
C ASP A 31 22.66 -2.21 12.80
N ILE A 32 21.78 -3.17 12.51
CA ILE A 32 20.36 -3.16 12.88
C ILE A 32 20.01 -4.44 13.63
N GLU A 33 19.49 -4.31 14.83
CA GLU A 33 18.92 -5.39 15.63
C GLU A 33 17.39 -5.38 15.56
N LEU A 34 16.77 -6.50 15.22
CA LEU A 34 15.32 -6.65 15.28
C LEU A 34 14.93 -7.31 16.60
N VAL A 35 14.08 -6.63 17.37
CA VAL A 35 13.55 -7.10 18.65
C VAL A 35 12.07 -7.40 18.48
N ASN A 36 11.72 -8.69 18.40
CA ASN A 36 10.33 -9.12 18.31
C ASN A 36 9.68 -9.10 19.69
N ARG A 37 8.71 -8.23 19.92
CA ARG A 37 7.89 -8.09 21.13
C ARG A 37 6.43 -8.49 20.93
N ALA A 38 6.09 -9.02 19.76
CA ALA A 38 4.71 -9.33 19.39
C ALA A 38 4.04 -10.36 20.31
N ASP A 39 4.84 -11.21 20.97
CA ASP A 39 4.38 -12.19 21.96
C ASP A 39 4.54 -11.71 23.42
N ASP A 40 5.08 -10.51 23.63
CA ASP A 40 5.28 -9.96 24.97
C ASP A 40 3.98 -9.35 25.49
N ARG A 41 3.31 -10.04 26.39
CA ARG A 41 2.04 -9.62 27.01
C ARG A 41 2.15 -8.34 27.86
N HIS A 42 3.35 -7.95 28.22
CA HIS A 42 3.64 -6.72 28.97
C HIS A 42 3.92 -5.53 28.07
N PHE A 43 4.13 -5.76 26.78
CA PHE A 43 4.34 -4.75 25.76
C PHE A 43 3.04 -4.52 24.99
N THR A 44 2.04 -3.94 25.66
CA THR A 44 0.80 -3.55 25.01
C THR A 44 1.00 -2.21 24.32
N TYR A 45 1.05 -2.24 23.02
CA TYR A 45 0.87 -1.06 22.21
C TYR A 45 -0.52 -1.09 21.59
N HIS A 46 -1.34 -0.25 22.03
CA HIS A 46 -2.72 0.15 21.75
C HIS A 46 -3.31 -0.18 20.35
N GLY A 47 -3.13 -1.40 19.82
CA GLY A 47 -3.87 -1.86 18.64
C GLY A 47 -3.53 -1.21 17.29
N LEU A 48 -2.74 -0.13 17.26
CA LEU A 48 -2.33 0.50 16.00
C LEU A 48 -1.34 -0.38 15.24
N PRO A 49 -1.50 -0.56 13.92
CA PRO A 49 -0.48 -1.17 13.07
C PRO A 49 0.74 -0.25 13.00
N CYS A 50 1.75 -0.54 13.78
CA CYS A 50 2.93 0.32 13.95
C CYS A 50 4.23 -0.48 14.07
N LEU A 51 5.34 0.23 13.97
CA LEU A 51 6.69 -0.24 14.26
C LEU A 51 7.46 0.87 14.97
N PHE A 52 8.36 0.53 15.88
CA PHE A 52 9.30 1.47 16.49
C PHE A 52 10.71 1.22 15.99
N ALA A 53 11.52 2.27 15.91
CA ALA A 53 12.95 2.12 15.74
C ALA A 53 13.71 3.09 16.66
N GLU A 54 14.87 2.65 17.16
CA GLU A 54 15.88 3.49 17.81
C GLU A 54 17.02 3.71 16.83
N TYR A 55 17.26 4.95 16.45
CA TYR A 55 18.29 5.32 15.49
C TYR A 55 19.04 6.57 15.95
N ARG A 56 20.36 6.50 16.09
CA ARG A 56 21.22 7.60 16.57
C ARG A 56 20.72 8.24 17.89
N GLY A 57 20.18 7.42 18.80
CA GLY A 57 19.64 7.87 20.10
C GLY A 57 18.26 8.54 20.01
N LYS A 58 17.59 8.46 18.86
CA LYS A 58 16.24 8.98 18.62
C LYS A 58 15.24 7.84 18.49
N THR A 59 14.04 8.05 19.01
CA THR A 59 12.91 7.12 18.86
C THR A 59 12.05 7.52 17.68
N LEU A 60 11.89 6.59 16.74
CA LEU A 60 11.10 6.74 15.55
C LEU A 60 9.83 5.88 15.66
N PHE A 61 8.69 6.44 15.33
CA PHE A 61 7.41 5.75 15.25
C PHE A 61 6.93 5.67 13.80
N TYR A 62 6.61 4.47 13.34
CA TYR A 62 6.07 4.24 12.01
C TYR A 62 4.62 3.81 12.10
N ASP A 63 3.72 4.70 11.73
CA ASP A 63 2.27 4.51 11.69
C ASP A 63 1.82 4.09 10.29
N VAL A 64 1.34 2.86 10.15
CA VAL A 64 0.78 2.32 8.91
C VAL A 64 -0.75 2.25 8.90
N TRP A 65 -1.42 2.97 9.80
CA TRP A 65 -2.87 3.05 9.91
C TRP A 65 -3.53 3.79 8.75
N ASP A 66 -4.79 3.44 8.47
CA ASP A 66 -5.57 3.96 7.35
C ASP A 66 -6.28 5.29 7.67
N GLY A 67 -5.60 6.29 8.21
CA GLY A 67 -6.19 7.61 8.47
C GLY A 67 -5.94 8.13 9.88
N TYR A 68 -6.93 8.81 10.48
CA TYR A 68 -6.83 9.53 11.76
C TYR A 68 -7.99 9.18 12.71
N GLN A 69 -8.44 7.92 12.71
CA GLN A 69 -9.63 7.50 13.45
C GLN A 69 -9.40 7.35 14.94
N ASP A 70 -8.17 7.22 15.39
CA ASP A 70 -7.82 7.03 16.79
C ASP A 70 -6.82 8.08 17.28
N PRO A 71 -7.26 9.36 17.39
CA PRO A 71 -6.40 10.43 17.87
C PRO A 71 -5.77 10.17 19.24
N PRO A 72 -6.48 9.59 20.25
CA PRO A 72 -5.88 9.32 21.55
C PRO A 72 -4.64 8.42 21.49
N ASP A 73 -4.67 7.35 20.68
CA ASP A 73 -3.52 6.45 20.56
C ASP A 73 -2.41 7.05 19.71
N MET A 74 -2.74 7.89 18.72
CA MET A 74 -1.75 8.66 17.97
C MET A 74 -1.02 9.68 18.87
N LEU A 75 -1.73 10.36 19.77
CA LEU A 75 -1.13 11.31 20.72
C LEU A 75 -0.22 10.61 21.73
N LYS A 76 -0.62 9.43 22.26
CA LYS A 76 0.26 8.63 23.11
C LYS A 76 1.54 8.21 22.40
N ALA A 77 1.45 7.86 21.11
CA ALA A 77 2.62 7.54 20.31
C ALA A 77 3.55 8.75 20.14
N MET A 78 2.97 9.93 19.94
CA MET A 78 3.71 11.19 19.83
C MET A 78 4.47 11.54 21.11
N GLU A 79 3.94 11.20 22.28
CA GLU A 79 4.60 11.45 23.57
C GLU A 79 5.91 10.67 23.74
N VAL A 80 6.05 9.52 23.07
CA VAL A 80 7.19 8.61 23.25
C VAL A 80 8.13 8.56 22.05
N CYS A 81 7.91 9.35 20.99
CA CYS A 81 8.78 9.39 19.83
C CYS A 81 9.32 10.79 19.55
N ASP A 82 10.53 10.84 18.98
CA ASP A 82 11.14 12.06 18.46
C ASP A 82 10.65 12.36 17.02
N PHE A 83 10.40 11.31 16.22
CA PHE A 83 9.97 11.38 14.83
C PHE A 83 8.80 10.44 14.58
N TYR A 84 7.74 10.96 13.99
CA TYR A 84 6.52 10.22 13.66
C TYR A 84 6.36 10.10 12.14
N PHE A 85 6.46 8.91 11.59
CA PHE A 85 6.29 8.64 10.17
C PHE A 85 4.90 8.08 9.91
N LYS A 86 4.07 8.82 9.17
CA LYS A 86 2.66 8.49 8.94
C LYS A 86 2.38 8.11 7.49
N ARG A 87 1.78 6.92 7.28
CA ARG A 87 1.34 6.46 5.97
C ARG A 87 0.26 7.36 5.36
N SER A 88 -0.80 7.61 6.09
CA SER A 88 -1.91 8.47 5.66
C SER A 88 -1.61 9.92 6.05
N PHE A 89 -0.57 10.51 5.45
CA PHE A 89 -0.07 11.82 5.82
C PHE A 89 -0.91 12.95 5.19
N SER A 90 -1.38 13.87 6.02
CA SER A 90 -2.04 15.12 5.63
C SER A 90 -1.60 16.24 6.56
N PRO A 91 -0.96 17.33 6.06
CA PRO A 91 -0.55 18.47 6.87
C PRO A 91 -1.71 19.04 7.69
N GLU A 92 -2.86 19.26 7.06
CA GLU A 92 -4.06 19.82 7.71
C GLU A 92 -4.55 18.94 8.87
N LYS A 93 -4.61 17.60 8.65
CA LYS A 93 -5.03 16.67 9.70
C LYS A 93 -3.97 16.54 10.79
N ASN A 94 -2.68 16.64 10.45
CA ASN A 94 -1.61 16.66 11.44
C ASN A 94 -1.73 17.85 12.38
N GLU A 95 -1.95 19.06 11.85
CA GLU A 95 -2.20 20.25 12.66
C GLU A 95 -3.41 20.06 13.58
N SER A 96 -4.50 19.50 13.06
CA SER A 96 -5.72 19.27 13.83
C SER A 96 -5.54 18.24 14.95
N VAL A 97 -4.76 17.17 14.73
CA VAL A 97 -4.62 16.06 15.69
C VAL A 97 -3.45 16.26 16.64
N PHE A 98 -2.30 16.71 16.13
CA PHE A 98 -1.05 16.78 16.89
C PHE A 98 -0.70 18.19 17.38
N GLY A 99 -1.39 19.23 16.88
CA GLY A 99 -1.16 20.63 17.30
C GLY A 99 0.30 21.02 17.13
N GLU A 100 0.92 21.50 18.22
CA GLU A 100 2.33 21.94 18.25
C GLU A 100 3.35 20.84 17.86
N ASN A 101 2.95 19.57 17.89
CA ASN A 101 3.80 18.46 17.48
C ASN A 101 3.63 18.06 16.00
N ALA A 102 2.83 18.76 15.23
CA ALA A 102 2.59 18.45 13.81
C ALA A 102 3.89 18.41 12.97
N ASP A 103 4.87 19.26 13.32
CA ASP A 103 6.17 19.33 12.65
C ASP A 103 7.06 18.08 12.86
N LYS A 104 6.71 17.24 13.85
CA LYS A 104 7.40 15.95 14.07
C LYS A 104 6.82 14.83 13.20
N VAL A 105 5.74 15.10 12.46
CA VAL A 105 5.06 14.11 11.60
C VAL A 105 5.56 14.23 10.17
N TYR A 106 6.05 13.14 9.63
CA TYR A 106 6.63 13.04 8.29
C TYR A 106 5.86 12.04 7.42
N PRO A 107 5.79 12.26 6.10
CA PRO A 107 5.15 11.31 5.22
C PRO A 107 5.97 10.01 5.13
N LEU A 108 5.30 8.86 5.31
CA LEU A 108 5.90 7.53 5.11
C LEU A 108 5.77 7.05 3.67
N GLY A 109 4.65 7.34 3.02
CA GLY A 109 4.39 6.95 1.64
C GLY A 109 3.52 5.70 1.49
N PHE A 110 3.60 5.06 0.32
CA PHE A 110 2.83 3.88 0.02
C PHE A 110 3.16 2.71 0.93
N ASN A 111 2.14 1.94 1.26
CA ASN A 111 2.30 0.66 1.94
C ASN A 111 1.70 -0.46 1.07
N TYR A 112 2.47 -1.51 0.77
CA TYR A 112 2.02 -2.68 0.03
C TYR A 112 2.49 -3.97 0.70
N TYR A 113 1.84 -5.07 0.37
CA TYR A 113 2.10 -6.34 1.01
C TYR A 113 3.31 -7.06 0.40
N VAL A 114 4.48 -6.70 0.88
CA VAL A 114 5.78 -7.32 0.55
C VAL A 114 6.43 -7.78 1.85
N THR A 115 7.18 -8.87 1.79
CA THR A 115 7.90 -9.40 2.95
C THR A 115 9.30 -9.88 2.60
N HIS A 116 10.14 -10.04 3.60
CA HIS A 116 11.47 -10.62 3.50
C HIS A 116 11.46 -12.06 4.00
N ARG A 117 12.27 -12.93 3.39
CA ARG A 117 12.33 -14.38 3.75
C ARG A 117 12.72 -14.61 5.22
N LYS A 118 13.41 -13.65 5.84
CA LYS A 118 13.84 -13.69 7.25
C LYS A 118 12.92 -12.85 8.16
N ASN A 119 11.73 -12.47 7.71
CA ASN A 119 10.80 -11.70 8.53
C ASN A 119 10.38 -12.51 9.77
N PRO A 120 10.67 -12.05 11.00
CA PRO A 120 10.43 -12.81 12.22
C PRO A 120 8.95 -12.96 12.60
N VAL A 121 8.08 -12.11 12.02
CA VAL A 121 6.62 -12.18 12.26
C VAL A 121 5.87 -13.02 11.23
N ASP A 122 6.56 -13.50 10.21
CA ASP A 122 5.98 -14.41 9.25
C ASP A 122 5.73 -15.78 9.87
N GLU A 123 4.74 -16.44 9.33
CA GLU A 123 4.37 -17.80 9.74
C GLU A 123 5.60 -18.76 9.72
N PRO A 124 5.76 -19.61 10.76
CA PRO A 124 6.84 -20.57 10.82
C PRO A 124 6.90 -21.47 9.58
N LEU A 125 8.10 -21.88 9.19
CA LEU A 125 8.34 -22.64 7.95
C LEU A 125 7.45 -23.90 7.83
N TRP A 126 7.28 -24.64 8.92
CA TRP A 126 6.47 -25.85 8.94
C TRP A 126 4.98 -25.59 8.65
N LYS A 127 4.42 -24.48 9.16
CA LYS A 127 3.05 -24.05 8.83
C LYS A 127 2.96 -23.59 7.38
N ALA A 128 3.97 -22.84 6.92
CA ALA A 128 4.04 -22.36 5.54
C ALA A 128 4.09 -23.53 4.53
N MET A 129 4.74 -24.66 4.89
CA MET A 129 4.79 -25.87 4.04
C MET A 129 3.42 -26.56 3.89
N LEU A 130 2.49 -26.36 4.82
CA LEU A 130 1.13 -26.90 4.74
C LEU A 130 0.18 -26.05 3.88
N ARG A 131 0.50 -24.79 3.64
CA ARG A 131 -0.35 -23.88 2.87
C ARG A 131 -0.62 -24.26 1.41
N PRO A 132 0.34 -24.83 0.66
CA PRO A 132 0.05 -25.32 -0.70
C PRO A 132 -1.10 -26.32 -0.75
N PHE A 133 -1.21 -27.19 0.26
CA PHE A 133 -2.34 -28.13 0.39
C PHE A 133 -3.68 -27.46 0.66
N GLN A 134 -3.65 -26.19 1.10
CA GLN A 134 -4.82 -25.34 1.32
C GLN A 134 -5.07 -24.40 0.13
N GLY A 135 -4.31 -24.50 -0.96
CA GLY A 135 -4.38 -23.62 -2.12
C GLY A 135 -3.91 -22.19 -1.85
N LYS A 136 -3.10 -21.97 -0.80
CA LYS A 136 -2.59 -20.63 -0.44
C LYS A 136 -1.08 -20.57 -0.58
N THR A 137 -0.58 -19.49 -1.20
CA THR A 137 0.86 -19.20 -1.26
C THR A 137 1.30 -18.54 0.04
N PRO A 138 2.34 -19.05 0.73
CA PRO A 138 2.87 -18.42 1.92
C PRO A 138 3.38 -17.00 1.66
N ALA A 139 3.16 -16.09 2.61
CA ALA A 139 3.57 -14.68 2.52
C ALA A 139 5.07 -14.51 2.22
N ARG A 140 5.94 -15.30 2.85
CA ARG A 140 7.40 -15.26 2.68
C ARG A 140 7.91 -15.41 1.23
N TYR A 141 7.06 -15.83 0.29
CA TYR A 141 7.41 -15.89 -1.13
C TYR A 141 7.09 -14.59 -1.88
N PHE A 142 6.47 -13.63 -1.24
CA PHE A 142 6.20 -12.32 -1.82
C PHE A 142 7.29 -11.32 -1.47
N VAL A 143 8.52 -11.67 -1.85
CA VAL A 143 9.71 -10.81 -1.73
C VAL A 143 9.68 -9.67 -2.75
N PRO A 144 10.44 -8.57 -2.57
CA PRO A 144 10.41 -7.41 -3.45
C PRO A 144 10.51 -7.74 -4.94
N GLU A 145 11.40 -8.66 -5.30
CA GLU A 145 11.68 -9.04 -6.70
C GLU A 145 10.46 -9.62 -7.44
N VAL A 146 9.47 -10.12 -6.70
CA VAL A 146 8.22 -10.65 -7.31
C VAL A 146 7.31 -9.53 -7.80
N PHE A 147 7.46 -8.34 -7.24
CA PHE A 147 6.67 -7.16 -7.61
C PHE A 147 7.35 -6.29 -8.66
N GLU A 148 8.67 -6.29 -8.69
CA GLU A 148 9.46 -5.32 -9.43
C GLU A 148 9.26 -5.40 -10.94
N GLY A 149 9.01 -4.25 -11.56
CA GLY A 149 9.04 -4.02 -12.99
C GLY A 149 10.11 -2.98 -13.36
N ASP A 150 10.71 -3.10 -14.54
CA ASP A 150 11.76 -2.19 -15.01
C ASP A 150 11.22 -0.97 -15.79
N GLY A 151 9.92 -0.92 -16.04
CA GLY A 151 9.27 0.14 -16.81
C GLY A 151 9.56 0.11 -18.32
N ARG A 152 10.34 -0.85 -18.82
CA ARG A 152 10.80 -0.92 -20.21
C ARG A 152 10.00 -1.86 -21.09
N ALA A 153 9.14 -2.68 -20.49
CA ALA A 153 8.29 -3.59 -21.24
C ALA A 153 7.46 -2.81 -22.28
N PRO A 154 7.41 -3.25 -23.55
CA PRO A 154 6.61 -2.59 -24.57
C PRO A 154 5.14 -2.53 -24.19
N VAL A 155 4.45 -1.49 -24.61
CA VAL A 155 3.02 -1.34 -24.43
C VAL A 155 2.29 -2.23 -25.44
N HIS A 156 1.33 -3.02 -24.97
CA HIS A 156 0.50 -3.85 -25.83
C HIS A 156 -0.33 -2.98 -26.79
N GLN A 157 -0.71 -3.55 -27.93
CA GLN A 157 -1.58 -2.90 -28.91
C GLN A 157 -2.76 -3.80 -29.23
N PRO A 158 -3.96 -3.48 -28.73
CA PRO A 158 -4.28 -2.37 -27.80
C PRO A 158 -3.72 -2.61 -26.38
N PRO A 159 -3.58 -1.53 -25.57
CA PRO A 159 -3.10 -1.63 -24.19
C PRO A 159 -4.02 -2.51 -23.32
N LYS A 160 -3.42 -3.26 -22.41
CA LYS A 160 -4.14 -4.12 -21.46
C LYS A 160 -4.40 -3.38 -20.16
N ILE A 161 -5.66 -3.41 -19.71
CA ILE A 161 -6.17 -2.65 -18.57
C ILE A 161 -6.56 -3.62 -17.46
N LEU A 162 -6.20 -3.32 -16.20
CA LEU A 162 -6.50 -4.15 -15.04
C LEU A 162 -7.21 -3.36 -13.95
N PHE A 163 -8.35 -3.89 -13.48
CA PHE A 163 -8.97 -3.47 -12.22
C PHE A 163 -9.61 -4.64 -11.47
N LEU A 164 -8.93 -5.20 -10.50
CA LEU A 164 -9.46 -6.22 -9.59
C LEU A 164 -9.74 -5.59 -8.23
N ALA A 165 -10.97 -5.67 -7.74
CA ALA A 165 -11.39 -5.01 -6.51
C ALA A 165 -11.99 -5.99 -5.48
N ARG A 166 -12.07 -5.52 -4.23
CA ARG A 166 -12.85 -6.13 -3.15
C ARG A 166 -14.02 -5.19 -2.84
N LEU A 167 -15.18 -5.74 -2.53
CA LEU A 167 -16.29 -4.96 -2.00
C LEU A 167 -16.24 -4.93 -0.46
N TRP A 168 -16.74 -3.83 0.10
CA TRP A 168 -16.90 -3.61 1.51
C TRP A 168 -18.39 -3.57 1.85
N GLY A 169 -18.84 -4.40 2.77
CA GLY A 169 -20.20 -4.36 3.28
C GLY A 169 -20.31 -3.58 4.58
N ARG A 170 -21.53 -3.29 4.99
CA ARG A 170 -21.80 -2.76 6.33
C ARG A 170 -21.34 -3.77 7.40
N GLU A 171 -20.84 -3.25 8.48
CA GLU A 171 -20.47 -4.03 9.66
C GLU A 171 -21.44 -3.72 10.80
N ALA A 172 -22.00 -4.74 11.41
CA ALA A 172 -23.01 -4.57 12.46
C ALA A 172 -22.48 -3.81 13.69
N TRP A 173 -21.19 -3.94 14.00
CA TRP A 173 -20.55 -3.23 15.10
C TRP A 173 -20.27 -1.74 14.79
N LEU A 174 -20.47 -1.30 13.55
CA LEU A 174 -20.43 0.09 13.10
C LEU A 174 -21.83 0.64 12.79
N GLU A 175 -22.88 0.07 13.38
CA GLU A 175 -24.24 0.58 13.17
C GLU A 175 -24.35 2.04 13.62
N GLY A 176 -24.81 2.92 12.72
CA GLY A 176 -24.85 4.35 12.96
C GLY A 176 -23.52 5.10 12.74
N ASP A 177 -22.43 4.42 12.46
CA ASP A 177 -21.14 5.04 12.14
C ASP A 177 -21.07 5.43 10.65
N PRO A 178 -20.65 6.66 10.31
CA PRO A 178 -20.41 7.09 8.92
C PRO A 178 -19.47 6.18 8.12
N ALA A 179 -18.60 5.42 8.78
CA ALA A 179 -17.73 4.45 8.14
C ALA A 179 -18.50 3.37 7.37
N ASN A 180 -19.73 3.04 7.78
CA ASN A 180 -20.58 2.12 7.04
C ASN A 180 -21.08 2.71 5.70
N ASP A 181 -21.38 3.99 5.67
CA ASP A 181 -21.82 4.66 4.45
C ASP A 181 -20.63 4.82 3.48
N GLU A 182 -19.44 5.12 3.99
CA GLU A 182 -18.19 5.12 3.21
C GLU A 182 -17.92 3.74 2.58
N ARG A 183 -18.12 2.65 3.31
CA ARG A 183 -17.93 1.27 2.82
C ARG A 183 -18.87 0.95 1.64
N GLU A 184 -20.12 1.33 1.74
CA GLU A 184 -21.11 1.14 0.66
C GLU A 184 -20.77 2.00 -0.56
N GLU A 185 -20.36 3.26 -0.34
CA GLU A 185 -19.95 4.17 -1.40
C GLU A 185 -18.76 3.64 -2.18
N ILE A 186 -17.70 3.21 -1.48
CA ILE A 186 -16.52 2.58 -2.10
C ILE A 186 -16.94 1.38 -2.95
N SER A 187 -17.84 0.54 -2.46
CA SER A 187 -18.29 -0.64 -3.18
C SER A 187 -19.11 -0.29 -4.41
N ARG A 188 -19.99 0.69 -4.32
CA ARG A 188 -20.78 1.21 -5.42
C ARG A 188 -19.90 1.78 -6.54
N THR A 189 -18.98 2.64 -6.17
CA THR A 189 -18.00 3.27 -7.10
C THR A 189 -17.17 2.20 -7.83
N ARG A 190 -16.67 1.18 -7.12
CA ARG A 190 -15.90 0.08 -7.71
C ARG A 190 -16.73 -0.73 -8.72
N ILE A 191 -17.98 -1.03 -8.40
CA ILE A 191 -18.91 -1.74 -9.30
C ILE A 191 -19.15 -0.91 -10.57
N GLU A 192 -19.41 0.37 -10.42
CA GLU A 192 -19.66 1.29 -11.53
C GLU A 192 -18.45 1.39 -12.46
N ILE A 193 -17.25 1.62 -11.90
CA ILE A 193 -16.01 1.68 -12.67
C ILE A 193 -15.78 0.39 -13.46
N ILE A 194 -15.93 -0.79 -12.82
CA ILE A 194 -15.70 -2.08 -13.49
C ILE A 194 -16.68 -2.28 -14.64
N ARG A 195 -17.96 -1.95 -14.45
CA ARG A 195 -18.97 -2.06 -15.52
C ARG A 195 -18.67 -1.12 -16.67
N SER A 196 -18.33 0.13 -16.37
CA SER A 196 -18.02 1.14 -17.38
C SER A 196 -16.77 0.75 -18.20
N LEU A 197 -15.70 0.31 -17.55
CA LEU A 197 -14.47 -0.15 -18.23
C LEU A 197 -14.71 -1.43 -19.04
N ARG A 198 -15.50 -2.38 -18.53
CA ARG A 198 -15.85 -3.60 -19.25
C ARG A 198 -16.64 -3.30 -20.53
N ASN A 199 -17.57 -2.36 -20.45
CA ASN A 199 -18.36 -1.92 -21.61
C ASN A 199 -17.48 -1.17 -22.63
N ALA A 200 -16.55 -0.34 -22.19
CA ALA A 200 -15.71 0.47 -23.07
C ALA A 200 -14.58 -0.33 -23.75
N TYR A 201 -13.97 -1.30 -23.03
CA TYR A 201 -12.73 -1.94 -23.48
C TYR A 201 -12.82 -3.46 -23.73
N GLY A 202 -13.94 -4.10 -23.42
CA GLY A 202 -14.19 -5.51 -23.74
C GLY A 202 -13.05 -6.43 -23.27
N GLU A 203 -12.49 -7.20 -24.22
CA GLU A 203 -11.42 -8.18 -23.95
C GLU A 203 -10.08 -7.58 -23.53
N ASN A 204 -9.87 -6.28 -23.77
CA ASN A 204 -8.65 -5.57 -23.34
C ASN A 204 -8.69 -5.17 -21.86
N PHE A 205 -9.84 -5.36 -21.20
CA PHE A 205 -10.03 -5.09 -19.80
C PHE A 205 -10.16 -6.39 -18.99
N VAL A 206 -9.23 -6.61 -18.09
CA VAL A 206 -9.29 -7.66 -17.06
C VAL A 206 -9.76 -7.03 -15.77
N GLY A 207 -11.02 -7.21 -15.41
CA GLY A 207 -11.55 -6.56 -14.21
C GLY A 207 -12.74 -7.27 -13.61
N GLY A 208 -12.89 -7.10 -12.30
CA GLY A 208 -13.98 -7.65 -11.53
C GLY A 208 -13.70 -7.72 -10.03
N ILE A 209 -14.54 -8.46 -9.34
CA ILE A 209 -14.54 -8.59 -7.88
C ILE A 209 -14.34 -10.04 -7.45
N ASN A 210 -13.81 -10.24 -6.25
CA ASN A 210 -13.67 -11.58 -5.66
C ASN A 210 -15.05 -12.18 -5.34
N ASP A 211 -15.13 -13.51 -5.41
CA ASP A 211 -16.33 -14.25 -5.01
C ASP A 211 -16.48 -14.26 -3.49
N CYS A 212 -17.56 -13.64 -3.00
CA CYS A 212 -17.98 -13.66 -1.60
C CYS A 212 -19.51 -13.43 -1.53
N PRO A 213 -20.15 -13.67 -0.36
CA PRO A 213 -21.60 -13.45 -0.22
C PRO A 213 -22.05 -12.07 -0.65
N LEU A 214 -21.33 -11.02 -0.27
CA LEU A 214 -21.66 -9.65 -0.64
C LEU A 214 -21.55 -9.42 -2.15
N SER A 215 -20.52 -9.94 -2.80
CA SER A 215 -20.33 -9.82 -4.25
C SER A 215 -21.46 -10.52 -5.04
N ARG A 216 -21.89 -11.69 -4.55
CA ARG A 216 -23.01 -12.44 -5.14
C ARG A 216 -24.34 -11.69 -5.01
N GLN A 217 -24.50 -10.91 -3.95
CA GLN A 217 -25.68 -10.09 -3.70
C GLN A 217 -25.69 -8.81 -4.55
N LEU A 218 -24.56 -8.08 -4.61
CA LEU A 218 -24.50 -6.74 -5.18
C LEU A 218 -24.19 -6.73 -6.69
N ALA A 219 -23.31 -7.60 -7.15
CA ALA A 219 -22.82 -7.60 -8.53
C ALA A 219 -22.32 -9.00 -8.96
N PRO A 220 -23.21 -10.01 -9.07
CA PRO A 220 -22.84 -11.37 -9.46
C PRO A 220 -22.21 -11.44 -10.85
N ASP A 221 -22.58 -10.51 -11.74
CA ASP A 221 -22.08 -10.36 -13.10
C ASP A 221 -20.58 -9.93 -13.17
N LEU A 222 -20.04 -9.42 -12.07
CA LEU A 222 -18.66 -8.94 -12.00
C LEU A 222 -17.70 -9.90 -11.29
N ILE A 223 -18.20 -11.02 -10.79
CA ILE A 223 -17.37 -12.01 -10.10
C ILE A 223 -16.38 -12.62 -11.09
N VAL A 224 -15.11 -12.56 -10.76
CA VAL A 224 -14.05 -13.19 -11.56
C VAL A 224 -13.71 -14.58 -11.04
N PRO A 225 -13.13 -15.46 -11.88
CA PRO A 225 -12.62 -16.75 -11.42
C PRO A 225 -11.69 -16.59 -10.22
N ARG A 226 -11.81 -17.53 -9.26
CA ARG A 226 -11.05 -17.50 -8.01
C ARG A 226 -9.54 -17.41 -8.24
N GLU A 227 -9.06 -18.01 -9.31
CA GLU A 227 -7.66 -18.01 -9.71
C GLU A 227 -7.12 -16.59 -9.88
N LEU A 228 -7.91 -15.66 -10.46
CA LEU A 228 -7.49 -14.26 -10.64
C LEU A 228 -7.39 -13.48 -9.31
N THR A 229 -8.04 -13.96 -8.25
CA THR A 229 -7.98 -13.33 -6.93
C THR A 229 -6.90 -13.94 -6.03
N GLU A 230 -6.33 -15.08 -6.43
CA GLU A 230 -5.18 -15.67 -5.75
C GLU A 230 -3.93 -14.83 -5.97
N ARG A 231 -3.17 -14.56 -4.91
CA ARG A 231 -2.05 -13.61 -4.89
C ARG A 231 -1.08 -13.76 -6.06
N ARG A 232 -0.66 -15.00 -6.37
CA ARG A 232 0.29 -15.28 -7.44
C ARG A 232 -0.27 -14.97 -8.83
N HIS A 233 -1.51 -15.35 -9.10
CA HIS A 233 -2.17 -15.10 -10.38
C HIS A 233 -2.53 -13.62 -10.54
N TYR A 234 -2.94 -12.97 -9.46
CA TYR A 234 -3.14 -11.53 -9.41
C TYR A 234 -1.86 -10.78 -9.82
N LEU A 235 -0.70 -11.14 -9.24
CA LEU A 235 0.57 -10.49 -9.60
C LEU A 235 0.94 -10.73 -11.07
N ARG A 236 0.68 -11.94 -11.60
CA ARG A 236 0.85 -12.18 -13.04
C ARG A 236 -0.05 -11.29 -13.89
N ALA A 237 -1.30 -11.08 -13.48
CA ALA A 237 -2.22 -10.17 -14.18
C ALA A 237 -1.71 -8.72 -14.11
N VAL A 238 -1.19 -8.26 -12.97
CA VAL A 238 -0.54 -6.96 -12.83
C VAL A 238 0.63 -6.84 -13.81
N HIS A 239 1.54 -7.81 -13.83
CA HIS A 239 2.70 -7.77 -14.74
C HIS A 239 2.31 -7.83 -16.22
N ALA A 240 1.23 -8.53 -16.58
CA ALA A 240 0.73 -8.64 -17.94
C ALA A 240 -0.05 -7.42 -18.43
N SER A 241 -0.36 -6.47 -17.55
CA SER A 241 -1.14 -5.27 -17.88
C SER A 241 -0.24 -4.07 -18.14
N ASP A 242 -0.74 -3.09 -18.89
CA ASP A 242 -0.08 -1.80 -19.14
C ASP A 242 -0.61 -0.71 -18.22
N ILE A 243 -1.94 -0.68 -18.04
CA ILE A 243 -2.66 0.29 -17.22
C ILE A 243 -3.32 -0.44 -16.06
N CYS A 244 -3.07 0.02 -14.83
CA CYS A 244 -3.69 -0.50 -13.62
C CYS A 244 -4.57 0.57 -12.97
N ILE A 245 -5.80 0.19 -12.60
CA ILE A 245 -6.75 1.10 -11.96
C ILE A 245 -6.67 0.94 -10.45
N GLY A 246 -6.51 2.05 -9.74
CA GLY A 246 -6.55 2.13 -8.30
C GLY A 246 -7.78 2.86 -7.78
N SER A 247 -8.24 2.49 -6.60
CA SER A 247 -9.30 3.21 -5.89
C SER A 247 -8.91 3.40 -4.43
N THR A 248 -9.49 4.43 -3.82
CA THR A 248 -9.30 4.70 -2.39
C THR A 248 -9.81 3.55 -1.53
N GLY A 249 -9.19 3.40 -0.37
CA GLY A 249 -9.64 2.51 0.71
C GLY A 249 -10.48 3.26 1.74
N LEU A 250 -10.79 2.58 2.85
CA LEU A 250 -11.49 3.20 3.98
C LEU A 250 -10.71 4.42 4.49
N HIS A 251 -11.44 5.44 4.94
CA HIS A 251 -10.92 6.72 5.45
C HIS A 251 -10.10 7.50 4.40
N GLY A 252 -10.44 7.30 3.12
CA GLY A 252 -9.72 7.89 2.00
C GLY A 252 -8.29 7.38 1.84
N SER A 253 -7.94 6.24 2.46
CA SER A 253 -6.58 5.71 2.45
C SER A 253 -6.13 5.26 1.06
N ILE A 254 -4.82 5.34 0.82
CA ILE A 254 -4.22 4.83 -0.41
C ILE A 254 -4.13 3.31 -0.30
N GLY A 255 -4.83 2.61 -1.18
CA GLY A 255 -4.87 1.15 -1.18
C GLY A 255 -3.49 0.51 -1.40
N GLY A 256 -3.23 -0.64 -0.76
CA GLY A 256 -1.95 -1.35 -0.93
C GLY A 256 -1.64 -1.75 -2.38
N LYS A 257 -2.67 -1.93 -3.21
CA LYS A 257 -2.50 -2.20 -4.65
C LYS A 257 -1.79 -1.07 -5.40
N SER A 258 -1.97 0.19 -4.98
CA SER A 258 -1.30 1.33 -5.60
C SER A 258 0.21 1.22 -5.47
N GLY A 259 0.72 0.83 -4.29
CA GLY A 259 2.13 0.52 -4.10
C GLY A 259 2.62 -0.65 -4.95
N GLU A 260 1.80 -1.69 -5.13
CA GLU A 260 2.11 -2.83 -6.01
C GLU A 260 2.19 -2.43 -7.49
N TYR A 261 1.31 -1.54 -7.95
CA TYR A 261 1.33 -1.03 -9.32
C TYR A 261 2.56 -0.17 -9.59
N VAL A 262 2.96 0.66 -8.62
CA VAL A 262 4.21 1.42 -8.68
C VAL A 262 5.41 0.49 -8.71
N ALA A 263 5.46 -0.53 -7.83
CA ALA A 263 6.54 -1.52 -7.81
C ALA A 263 6.63 -2.30 -9.12
N ALA A 264 5.49 -2.63 -9.73
CA ALA A 264 5.41 -3.30 -11.03
C ALA A 264 5.60 -2.37 -12.22
N ALA A 265 5.93 -1.09 -11.99
CA ALA A 265 6.17 -0.09 -13.02
C ALA A 265 5.02 0.00 -14.05
N LYS A 266 3.78 0.18 -13.57
CA LYS A 266 2.58 0.28 -14.41
C LYS A 266 2.19 1.72 -14.65
N ALA A 267 1.51 2.00 -15.76
CA ALA A 267 0.74 3.22 -15.89
C ALA A 267 -0.47 3.10 -14.94
N ILE A 268 -0.79 4.18 -14.23
CA ILE A 268 -1.78 4.16 -13.15
C ILE A 268 -2.86 5.19 -13.44
N VAL A 269 -4.12 4.76 -13.39
CA VAL A 269 -5.28 5.63 -13.29
C VAL A 269 -5.88 5.40 -11.91
N HIS A 270 -5.94 6.43 -11.08
CA HIS A 270 -6.29 6.26 -9.66
C HIS A 270 -7.33 7.28 -9.22
N GLU A 271 -8.25 6.87 -8.39
CA GLU A 271 -9.13 7.79 -7.67
C GLU A 271 -8.28 8.85 -6.94
N ALA A 272 -8.73 10.11 -6.95
CA ALA A 272 -7.94 11.22 -6.42
C ALA A 272 -7.40 10.94 -5.01
N PHE A 273 -6.11 11.14 -4.79
CA PHE A 273 -5.48 10.91 -3.49
C PHE A 273 -5.89 11.96 -2.46
N HIS A 274 -6.20 11.50 -1.24
CA HIS A 274 -6.50 12.34 -0.09
C HIS A 274 -5.29 12.55 0.83
N TYR A 275 -4.23 11.77 0.63
CA TYR A 275 -3.00 11.80 1.44
C TYR A 275 -1.78 11.97 0.56
N GLN A 276 -0.78 12.64 1.11
CA GLN A 276 0.51 12.84 0.44
C GLN A 276 1.42 11.63 0.66
N VAL A 277 2.24 11.35 -0.32
CA VAL A 277 3.28 10.32 -0.26
C VAL A 277 4.66 10.95 -0.31
N THR A 278 5.67 10.21 0.14
CA THR A 278 7.06 10.67 0.15
C THR A 278 7.59 10.88 -1.27
N GLY A 279 8.41 11.90 -1.47
CA GLY A 279 9.07 12.18 -2.74
C GLY A 279 8.16 12.84 -3.76
N ASP A 280 8.57 12.79 -5.03
CA ASP A 280 7.94 13.50 -6.13
C ASP A 280 7.00 12.55 -6.92
N PHE A 281 5.89 12.16 -6.31
CA PHE A 281 4.83 11.38 -6.96
C PHE A 281 3.72 12.32 -7.44
N ARG A 282 3.63 12.53 -8.76
CA ARG A 282 2.83 13.59 -9.35
C ARG A 282 1.79 13.07 -10.34
N GLU A 283 0.63 13.72 -10.31
CA GLU A 283 -0.37 13.58 -11.37
C GLU A 283 0.20 14.02 -12.73
N GLY A 284 -0.20 13.36 -13.80
CA GLY A 284 0.33 13.56 -15.15
C GLY A 284 1.71 12.92 -15.41
N VAL A 285 2.42 12.49 -14.34
CA VAL A 285 3.74 11.85 -14.46
C VAL A 285 3.70 10.39 -13.98
N ASN A 286 3.17 10.16 -12.79
CA ASN A 286 3.12 8.85 -12.17
C ASN A 286 1.72 8.21 -12.26
N TYR A 287 0.68 9.02 -12.36
CA TYR A 287 -0.71 8.58 -12.47
C TYR A 287 -1.58 9.67 -13.12
N LEU A 288 -2.77 9.27 -13.61
CA LEU A 288 -3.88 10.18 -13.88
C LEU A 288 -4.94 10.00 -12.83
N SER A 289 -5.54 11.11 -12.34
CA SER A 289 -6.60 11.03 -11.34
C SER A 289 -7.99 11.00 -11.95
N PHE A 290 -8.95 10.46 -11.19
CA PHE A 290 -10.39 10.53 -11.46
C PHE A 290 -11.19 10.67 -10.17
N ARG A 291 -12.42 11.15 -10.27
CA ARG A 291 -13.41 11.24 -9.18
C ARG A 291 -14.69 10.48 -9.46
N THR A 292 -14.98 10.21 -10.73
CA THR A 292 -16.19 9.50 -11.18
C THR A 292 -15.83 8.34 -12.10
N ALA A 293 -16.72 7.38 -12.23
CA ALA A 293 -16.51 6.25 -13.14
C ALA A 293 -16.32 6.71 -14.61
N GLN A 294 -17.01 7.78 -15.02
CA GLN A 294 -16.84 8.34 -16.36
C GLN A 294 -15.46 8.96 -16.53
N GLU A 295 -15.00 9.77 -15.57
CA GLU A 295 -13.63 10.31 -15.59
C GLU A 295 -12.57 9.21 -15.63
N CYS A 296 -12.81 8.07 -14.96
CA CYS A 296 -11.91 6.91 -15.04
C CYS A 296 -11.85 6.37 -16.47
N VAL A 297 -13.00 6.20 -17.14
CA VAL A 297 -13.06 5.75 -18.54
C VAL A 297 -12.35 6.73 -19.47
N ASP A 298 -12.55 8.03 -19.26
CA ASP A 298 -11.94 9.10 -20.06
C ASP A 298 -10.40 9.12 -19.87
N ALA A 299 -9.92 9.01 -18.63
CA ALA A 299 -8.48 8.94 -18.34
C ALA A 299 -7.82 7.69 -18.94
N VAL A 300 -8.50 6.54 -18.90
CA VAL A 300 -8.03 5.32 -19.57
C VAL A 300 -8.04 5.51 -21.09
N GLY A 301 -9.10 6.12 -21.63
CA GLY A 301 -9.21 6.44 -23.07
C GLY A 301 -8.08 7.31 -23.55
N HIS A 302 -7.77 8.38 -22.80
CA HIS A 302 -6.61 9.22 -23.07
C HIS A 302 -5.31 8.41 -23.17
N LEU A 303 -5.02 7.55 -22.21
CA LEU A 303 -3.81 6.71 -22.23
C LEU A 303 -3.82 5.71 -23.39
N VAL A 304 -4.95 5.12 -23.74
CA VAL A 304 -5.07 4.18 -24.88
C VAL A 304 -4.75 4.88 -26.20
N GLU A 305 -5.17 6.12 -26.36
CA GLU A 305 -4.88 6.97 -27.54
C GLU A 305 -3.43 7.49 -27.55
N HIS A 306 -2.76 7.53 -26.38
CA HIS A 306 -1.41 8.06 -26.20
C HIS A 306 -0.42 7.02 -25.61
N PRO A 307 -0.08 5.93 -26.34
CA PRO A 307 0.79 4.85 -25.80
C PRO A 307 2.17 5.33 -25.31
N ALA A 308 2.66 6.44 -25.85
CA ALA A 308 3.90 7.04 -25.41
C ALA A 308 3.82 7.55 -23.96
N GLU A 309 2.66 8.05 -23.53
CA GLU A 309 2.44 8.47 -22.15
C GLU A 309 2.39 7.27 -21.20
N ILE A 310 1.80 6.14 -21.63
CA ILE A 310 1.87 4.88 -20.88
C ILE A 310 3.34 4.50 -20.63
N ALA A 311 4.16 4.52 -21.68
CA ALA A 311 5.58 4.16 -21.58
C ALA A 311 6.35 5.12 -20.65
N ALA A 312 6.10 6.44 -20.75
CA ALA A 312 6.70 7.44 -19.90
C ALA A 312 6.29 7.24 -18.41
N MET A 313 5.01 7.03 -18.14
CA MET A 313 4.49 6.79 -16.79
C MET A 313 5.06 5.51 -16.17
N LYS A 314 5.20 4.43 -16.95
CA LYS A 314 5.85 3.18 -16.51
C LYS A 314 7.29 3.44 -16.07
N GLN A 315 8.06 4.21 -16.84
CA GLN A 315 9.45 4.58 -16.51
C GLN A 315 9.51 5.47 -15.26
N ALA A 316 8.62 6.45 -15.14
CA ALA A 316 8.53 7.32 -13.97
C ALA A 316 8.22 6.52 -12.70
N ASN A 317 7.29 5.55 -12.77
CA ASN A 317 6.93 4.69 -11.64
C ASN A 317 8.06 3.71 -11.28
N ALA A 318 8.81 3.18 -12.26
CA ALA A 318 10.02 2.40 -11.99
C ALA A 318 11.07 3.22 -11.24
N ALA A 319 11.33 4.46 -11.68
CA ALA A 319 12.27 5.37 -11.04
C ALA A 319 11.82 5.73 -9.61
N TYR A 320 10.53 6.08 -9.43
CA TYR A 320 9.96 6.38 -8.12
C TYR A 320 10.08 5.18 -7.17
N TYR A 321 9.79 3.97 -7.63
CA TYR A 321 9.96 2.76 -6.83
C TYR A 321 11.39 2.63 -6.30
N GLN A 322 12.38 2.75 -7.18
CA GLN A 322 13.80 2.61 -6.82
C GLN A 322 14.29 3.71 -5.89
N GLN A 323 13.67 4.89 -5.89
CA GLN A 323 14.09 6.03 -5.08
C GLN A 323 13.36 6.10 -3.72
N TYR A 324 12.06 5.75 -3.69
CA TYR A 324 11.20 6.06 -2.55
C TYR A 324 10.42 4.86 -1.99
N LEU A 325 10.00 3.91 -2.83
CA LEU A 325 9.04 2.89 -2.42
C LEU A 325 9.67 1.51 -2.14
N ARG A 326 10.78 1.17 -2.80
CA ARG A 326 11.49 -0.08 -2.50
C ARG A 326 11.75 -0.15 -0.99
N PRO A 327 11.49 -1.28 -0.31
CA PRO A 327 11.43 -1.30 1.15
C PRO A 327 12.66 -0.71 1.85
N ASP A 328 13.87 -1.04 1.36
CA ASP A 328 15.12 -0.48 1.91
C ASP A 328 15.23 1.04 1.66
N ARG A 329 14.75 1.53 0.52
CA ARG A 329 14.77 2.96 0.20
C ARG A 329 13.77 3.75 1.03
N LEU A 330 12.56 3.20 1.22
CA LEU A 330 11.56 3.80 2.11
C LEU A 330 12.13 4.01 3.51
N ILE A 331 12.80 2.99 4.07
CA ILE A 331 13.45 3.11 5.38
C ILE A 331 14.64 4.06 5.32
N ALA A 332 15.55 3.91 4.35
CA ALA A 332 16.72 4.79 4.26
C ALA A 332 16.32 6.28 4.16
N ASN A 333 15.25 6.59 3.40
CA ASN A 333 14.73 7.96 3.30
C ASN A 333 14.16 8.46 4.64
N SER A 334 13.48 7.61 5.41
CA SER A 334 13.01 8.00 6.75
C SER A 334 14.18 8.25 7.73
N LEU A 335 15.24 7.44 7.67
CA LEU A 335 16.45 7.65 8.48
C LEU A 335 17.20 8.91 8.06
N ALA A 336 17.22 9.24 6.76
CA ALA A 336 17.83 10.47 6.26
C ALA A 336 17.12 11.74 6.77
N VAL A 337 15.81 11.69 7.05
CA VAL A 337 15.09 12.79 7.72
C VAL A 337 15.68 13.04 9.13
N VAL A 338 15.94 11.95 9.87
CA VAL A 338 16.54 12.02 11.20
C VAL A 338 17.97 12.56 11.13
N ASP A 339 18.77 12.05 10.18
CA ASP A 339 20.15 12.50 9.99
C ASP A 339 20.19 14.01 9.72
N LYS A 340 19.36 14.48 8.79
CA LYS A 340 19.27 15.92 8.49
C LYS A 340 18.90 16.74 9.71
N ALA A 341 17.90 16.34 10.49
CA ALA A 341 17.46 17.07 11.68
C ALA A 341 18.50 17.05 12.84
N LEU A 342 19.45 16.11 12.82
CA LEU A 342 20.54 16.06 13.81
C LEU A 342 21.77 16.85 13.36
N ASP A 343 21.91 17.09 12.07
CA ASP A 343 23.06 17.78 11.50
C ASP A 343 22.79 19.31 11.32
N ASP A 344 21.48 19.72 11.36
CA ASP A 344 21.00 21.12 11.40
C ASP A 344 21.04 21.68 12.84
#